data_af4026b3293656f1ffef3b3e1bd9818c
#
_entry.id   af4026b3293656f1ffef3b3e1bd9818c
#
_cell.length_a   1.000
_cell.length_b   1.000
_cell.length_c   1.000
_cell.angle_alpha   90.00
_cell.angle_beta   90.00
_cell.angle_gamma   90.00
#
_symmetry.space_group_name_H-M   'P 1'
#
loop_
_entity.id
_entity.type
_entity.pdbx_description
1 polymer ?
#
loop_
_entity_poly.entity_id
_entity_poly.type
_entity_poly.pdbx_seq_one_letter_code
_entity_poly.pdbx_strand_id
1 'polypeptide(L)'
;MTLKNVKPDLDAAFKALEVYAEAKQHILRESTEITNETKASIGASISASTASDKKRQELLRDAETHAEKAGKILVQLQKRLKEDYGKFWRQDLISSAIFAIPEQEIVEAFALLSVLKQTEFPSRIINFRTQDPGSYLKTKTTLKVSNGAYIFGLLDCVGELSRVIEKSLDQPEFAVQTFTTMQELFGELERFTEFPNRKDPKMEKDRKSAGETESHPKAFSNLKHRIDVCRNQVLKCRKLLGNHTKLS
;
A
#
# COMPACT_ATOMS: atom_id res chain seq x y z
N MET A 1 12.24 -47.48 -19.69
CA MET A 1 11.41 -46.35 -19.18
C MET A 1 11.03 -45.48 -20.36
N THR A 2 9.79 -45.48 -20.76
CA THR A 2 9.33 -44.76 -21.98
C THR A 2 8.84 -43.36 -21.58
N LEU A 3 9.49 -42.30 -22.07
CA LEU A 3 9.08 -40.88 -21.92
C LEU A 3 7.70 -40.53 -22.40
N LYS A 4 6.97 -41.53 -22.97
CA LYS A 4 5.61 -41.32 -23.51
C LYS A 4 4.57 -40.81 -22.52
N ASN A 5 4.73 -41.13 -21.23
CA ASN A 5 3.80 -40.67 -20.17
C ASN A 5 4.19 -39.31 -19.55
N VAL A 6 5.41 -38.85 -19.78
CA VAL A 6 5.92 -37.59 -19.20
C VAL A 6 5.66 -36.39 -20.13
N LYS A 7 5.57 -36.64 -21.44
CA LYS A 7 5.40 -35.57 -22.44
C LYS A 7 4.13 -34.73 -22.24
N PRO A 8 2.93 -35.33 -22.03
CA PRO A 8 1.72 -34.57 -21.82
C PRO A 8 1.78 -33.69 -20.57
N ASP A 9 2.41 -34.18 -19.49
CA ASP A 9 2.56 -33.43 -18.24
C ASP A 9 3.54 -32.27 -18.41
N LEU A 10 4.62 -32.48 -19.18
CA LEU A 10 5.57 -31.41 -19.52
C LEU A 10 4.92 -30.35 -20.41
N ASP A 11 4.16 -30.73 -21.44
CA ASP A 11 3.47 -29.78 -22.31
C ASP A 11 2.45 -28.95 -21.52
N ALA A 12 1.73 -29.58 -20.59
CA ALA A 12 0.81 -28.90 -19.69
C ALA A 12 1.52 -27.92 -18.74
N ALA A 13 2.66 -28.33 -18.19
CA ALA A 13 3.50 -27.49 -17.31
C ALA A 13 4.09 -26.29 -18.05
N PHE A 14 4.62 -26.50 -19.28
CA PHE A 14 5.12 -25.41 -20.12
C PHE A 14 4.02 -24.40 -20.44
N LYS A 15 2.85 -24.87 -20.83
CA LYS A 15 1.70 -23.99 -21.10
C LYS A 15 1.28 -23.18 -19.88
N ALA A 16 1.31 -23.79 -18.69
CA ALA A 16 1.01 -23.09 -17.44
C ALA A 16 2.07 -22.00 -17.13
N LEU A 17 3.35 -22.28 -17.41
CA LEU A 17 4.45 -21.31 -17.25
C LEU A 17 4.35 -20.14 -18.24
N GLU A 18 3.98 -20.39 -19.48
CA GLU A 18 3.71 -19.32 -20.48
C GLU A 18 2.60 -18.41 -20.02
N VAL A 19 1.45 -18.96 -19.60
CA VAL A 19 0.31 -18.21 -19.06
C VAL A 19 0.74 -17.39 -17.83
N TYR A 20 1.53 -17.96 -16.94
CA TYR A 20 2.08 -17.24 -15.78
C TYR A 20 3.00 -16.08 -16.17
N ALA A 21 3.87 -16.29 -17.16
CA ALA A 21 4.80 -15.27 -17.65
C ALA A 21 4.04 -14.09 -18.30
N GLU A 22 3.01 -14.36 -19.09
CA GLU A 22 2.15 -13.34 -19.68
C GLU A 22 1.40 -12.53 -18.62
N ALA A 23 0.78 -13.21 -17.64
CA ALA A 23 0.12 -12.57 -16.52
C ALA A 23 1.06 -11.66 -15.73
N LYS A 24 2.29 -12.12 -15.47
CA LYS A 24 3.33 -11.36 -14.79
C LYS A 24 3.71 -10.10 -15.56
N GLN A 25 3.90 -10.19 -16.87
CA GLN A 25 4.20 -9.02 -17.72
C GLN A 25 3.06 -8.01 -17.71
N HIS A 26 1.83 -8.49 -17.74
CA HIS A 26 0.64 -7.64 -17.68
C HIS A 26 0.58 -6.87 -16.33
N ILE A 27 0.79 -7.58 -15.22
CA ILE A 27 0.84 -6.97 -13.89
C ILE A 27 1.94 -5.92 -13.81
N LEU A 28 3.14 -6.20 -14.31
CA LEU A 28 4.27 -5.26 -14.26
C LEU A 28 3.98 -3.97 -15.04
N ARG A 29 3.35 -4.08 -16.20
CA ARG A 29 2.98 -2.91 -17.02
C ARG A 29 1.95 -2.04 -16.31
N GLU A 30 0.85 -2.62 -15.84
CA GLU A 30 -0.20 -1.89 -15.14
C GLU A 30 0.31 -1.33 -13.78
N SER A 31 1.19 -2.07 -13.09
CA SER A 31 1.83 -1.60 -11.85
C SER A 31 2.65 -0.34 -12.07
N THR A 32 3.30 -0.19 -13.23
CA THR A 32 4.03 1.04 -13.56
C THR A 32 3.09 2.23 -13.67
N GLU A 33 1.93 2.06 -14.32
CA GLU A 33 0.93 3.13 -14.43
C GLU A 33 0.34 3.46 -13.05
N ILE A 34 -0.01 2.45 -12.25
CA ILE A 34 -0.49 2.66 -10.87
C ILE A 34 0.54 3.45 -10.05
N THR A 35 1.82 3.06 -10.10
CA THR A 35 2.90 3.76 -9.37
C THR A 35 3.07 5.21 -9.85
N ASN A 36 2.92 5.50 -11.12
CA ASN A 36 2.99 6.87 -11.63
C ASN A 36 1.83 7.72 -11.09
N GLU A 37 0.61 7.19 -11.09
CA GLU A 37 -0.56 7.89 -10.57
C GLU A 37 -0.47 8.09 -9.05
N THR A 38 -0.03 7.09 -8.28
CA THR A 38 0.15 7.23 -6.83
C THR A 38 1.23 8.23 -6.48
N LYS A 39 2.36 8.25 -7.19
CA LYS A 39 3.40 9.27 -7.03
C LYS A 39 2.90 10.68 -7.34
N ALA A 40 2.08 10.85 -8.38
CA ALA A 40 1.45 12.12 -8.70
C ALA A 40 0.51 12.56 -7.55
N SER A 41 -0.31 11.64 -7.02
CA SER A 41 -1.17 11.88 -5.86
C SER A 41 -0.38 12.31 -4.62
N ILE A 42 0.66 11.56 -4.26
CA ILE A 42 1.52 11.86 -3.11
C ILE A 42 2.24 13.20 -3.31
N GLY A 43 2.78 13.45 -4.50
CA GLY A 43 3.45 14.73 -4.83
C GLY A 43 2.53 15.95 -4.72
N ALA A 44 1.31 15.85 -5.22
CA ALA A 44 0.28 16.88 -5.09
C ALA A 44 -0.14 17.07 -3.62
N SER A 45 -0.31 15.98 -2.86
CA SER A 45 -0.61 15.99 -1.42
C SER A 45 0.47 16.72 -0.62
N ILE A 46 1.75 16.39 -0.84
CA ILE A 46 2.87 17.06 -0.16
C ILE A 46 2.94 18.54 -0.55
N SER A 47 2.68 18.88 -1.83
CA SER A 47 2.67 20.27 -2.29
C SER A 47 1.51 21.06 -1.67
N ALA A 48 0.40 20.42 -1.38
CA ALA A 48 -0.74 21.03 -0.69
C ALA A 48 -0.41 21.46 0.74
N SER A 49 0.55 20.82 1.41
CA SER A 49 0.90 21.14 2.81
C SER A 49 1.47 22.54 3.01
N THR A 50 2.09 23.12 1.95
CA THR A 50 2.70 24.46 2.00
C THR A 50 1.96 25.50 1.17
N ALA A 51 0.87 25.12 0.54
CA ALA A 51 0.11 26.00 -0.37
C ALA A 51 -0.91 26.87 0.40
N SER A 52 -1.27 28.02 -0.19
CA SER A 52 -2.40 28.83 0.28
C SER A 52 -3.70 28.04 0.19
N ASP A 53 -4.71 28.38 0.99
CA ASP A 53 -5.96 27.62 1.13
C ASP A 53 -6.63 27.27 -0.20
N LYS A 54 -6.75 28.25 -1.12
CA LYS A 54 -7.33 28.01 -2.44
C LYS A 54 -6.49 26.99 -3.23
N LYS A 55 -5.18 27.17 -3.27
CA LYS A 55 -4.26 26.29 -4.01
C LYS A 55 -4.19 24.91 -3.35
N ARG A 56 -4.23 24.86 -2.03
CA ARG A 56 -4.29 23.60 -1.26
C ARG A 56 -5.49 22.76 -1.67
N GLN A 57 -6.68 23.37 -1.76
CA GLN A 57 -7.88 22.64 -2.16
C GLN A 57 -7.80 22.11 -3.60
N GLU A 58 -7.21 22.88 -4.53
CA GLU A 58 -6.97 22.44 -5.91
C GLU A 58 -6.03 21.22 -5.92
N LEU A 59 -4.89 21.31 -5.22
CA LEU A 59 -3.89 20.24 -5.15
C LEU A 59 -4.44 18.98 -4.48
N LEU A 60 -5.27 19.10 -3.43
CA LEU A 60 -5.91 17.94 -2.81
C LEU A 60 -6.96 17.27 -3.70
N ARG A 61 -7.67 18.04 -4.55
CA ARG A 61 -8.57 17.44 -5.56
C ARG A 61 -7.80 16.73 -6.66
N ASP A 62 -6.69 17.30 -7.09
CA ASP A 62 -5.79 16.69 -8.08
C ASP A 62 -5.20 15.39 -7.53
N ALA A 63 -4.70 15.41 -6.30
CA ALA A 63 -4.21 14.24 -5.61
C ALA A 63 -5.28 13.13 -5.49
N GLU A 64 -6.51 13.48 -5.15
CA GLU A 64 -7.63 12.54 -5.08
C GLU A 64 -7.94 11.93 -6.45
N THR A 65 -7.93 12.75 -7.50
CA THR A 65 -8.16 12.27 -8.87
C THR A 65 -7.12 11.24 -9.30
N HIS A 66 -5.85 11.47 -8.98
CA HIS A 66 -4.77 10.53 -9.25
C HIS A 66 -4.89 9.24 -8.42
N ALA A 67 -5.21 9.33 -7.12
CA ALA A 67 -5.41 8.16 -6.27
C ALA A 67 -6.61 7.30 -6.75
N GLU A 68 -7.71 7.94 -7.11
CA GLU A 68 -8.90 7.26 -7.67
C GLU A 68 -8.59 6.58 -9.00
N LYS A 69 -7.78 7.22 -9.86
CA LYS A 69 -7.35 6.64 -11.14
C LYS A 69 -6.47 5.40 -10.90
N ALA A 70 -5.49 5.48 -10.01
CA ALA A 70 -4.68 4.33 -9.62
C ALA A 70 -5.54 3.17 -9.09
N GLY A 71 -6.49 3.46 -8.20
CA GLY A 71 -7.44 2.49 -7.68
C GLY A 71 -8.29 1.83 -8.77
N LYS A 72 -8.76 2.62 -9.76
CA LYS A 72 -9.53 2.10 -10.90
C LYS A 72 -8.71 1.13 -11.75
N ILE A 73 -7.46 1.48 -12.06
CA ILE A 73 -6.55 0.60 -12.81
C ILE A 73 -6.37 -0.73 -12.07
N LEU A 74 -6.13 -0.70 -10.76
CA LEU A 74 -5.93 -1.92 -9.98
C LEU A 74 -7.20 -2.79 -9.94
N VAL A 75 -8.38 -2.20 -9.76
CA VAL A 75 -9.65 -2.94 -9.80
C VAL A 75 -9.87 -3.61 -11.16
N GLN A 76 -9.58 -2.90 -12.24
CA GLN A 76 -9.67 -3.45 -13.60
C GLN A 76 -8.65 -4.57 -13.83
N LEU A 77 -7.42 -4.41 -13.33
CA LEU A 77 -6.40 -5.45 -13.38
C LEU A 77 -6.84 -6.70 -12.60
N GLN A 78 -7.34 -6.54 -11.37
CA GLN A 78 -7.85 -7.66 -10.56
C GLN A 78 -8.99 -8.39 -11.26
N LYS A 79 -9.89 -7.66 -11.94
CA LYS A 79 -11.01 -8.25 -12.69
C LYS A 79 -10.50 -9.05 -13.89
N ARG A 80 -9.62 -8.46 -14.70
CA ARG A 80 -9.03 -9.13 -15.88
C ARG A 80 -8.28 -10.40 -15.50
N LEU A 81 -7.41 -10.33 -14.47
CA LEU A 81 -6.67 -11.49 -14.00
C LEU A 81 -7.59 -12.62 -13.53
N LYS A 82 -8.71 -12.27 -12.90
CA LYS A 82 -9.71 -13.26 -12.50
C LYS A 82 -10.43 -13.90 -13.68
N GLU A 83 -10.73 -13.12 -14.71
CA GLU A 83 -11.41 -13.58 -15.93
C GLU A 83 -10.47 -14.45 -16.80
N ASP A 84 -9.23 -13.99 -17.01
CA ASP A 84 -8.27 -14.64 -17.92
C ASP A 84 -7.60 -15.88 -17.31
N TYR A 85 -7.35 -15.87 -15.99
CA TYR A 85 -6.56 -16.91 -15.32
C TYR A 85 -7.36 -17.74 -14.29
N GLY A 86 -8.64 -17.47 -14.08
CA GLY A 86 -9.56 -18.26 -13.26
C GLY A 86 -9.07 -18.53 -11.86
N LYS A 87 -8.99 -19.81 -11.45
CA LYS A 87 -8.58 -20.20 -10.08
C LYS A 87 -7.10 -19.93 -9.78
N PHE A 88 -6.22 -19.94 -10.79
CA PHE A 88 -4.77 -19.82 -10.65
C PHE A 88 -4.32 -18.41 -10.28
N TRP A 89 -5.10 -17.37 -10.60
CA TRP A 89 -4.72 -16.00 -10.33
C TRP A 89 -4.51 -15.70 -8.83
N ARG A 90 -5.23 -16.39 -7.93
CA ARG A 90 -5.17 -16.08 -6.49
C ARG A 90 -4.00 -16.73 -5.76
N GLN A 91 -3.63 -17.95 -6.10
CA GLN A 91 -2.63 -18.71 -5.35
C GLN A 91 -1.20 -18.32 -5.71
N ASP A 92 -0.92 -18.12 -6.99
CA ASP A 92 0.45 -17.90 -7.47
C ASP A 92 0.78 -16.43 -7.76
N LEU A 93 -0.20 -15.63 -8.19
CA LEU A 93 0.04 -14.23 -8.56
C LEU A 93 -0.15 -13.25 -7.40
N ILE A 94 -1.16 -13.44 -6.56
CA ILE A 94 -1.37 -12.56 -5.37
C ILE A 94 -0.32 -12.81 -4.29
N SER A 95 0.18 -14.03 -4.14
CA SER A 95 1.29 -14.32 -3.22
C SER A 95 2.62 -13.74 -3.71
N SER A 96 2.71 -13.33 -4.97
CA SER A 96 3.91 -12.69 -5.50
C SER A 96 4.02 -11.25 -4.97
N ALA A 97 5.21 -10.87 -4.51
CA ALA A 97 5.54 -9.52 -4.08
C ALA A 97 5.21 -8.45 -5.15
N ILE A 98 5.10 -8.85 -6.41
CA ILE A 98 4.81 -7.99 -7.56
C ILE A 98 3.42 -7.39 -7.49
N PHE A 99 2.42 -8.15 -7.01
CA PHE A 99 1.05 -7.64 -6.88
C PHE A 99 0.83 -6.81 -5.63
N ALA A 100 1.59 -7.10 -4.56
CA ALA A 100 1.49 -6.38 -3.30
C ALA A 100 1.98 -4.92 -3.40
N ILE A 101 2.95 -4.64 -4.29
CA ILE A 101 3.51 -3.29 -4.46
C ILE A 101 2.46 -2.26 -4.90
N PRO A 102 1.70 -2.46 -6.01
CA PRO A 102 0.68 -1.49 -6.40
C PRO A 102 -0.45 -1.33 -5.39
N GLU A 103 -0.82 -2.39 -4.66
CA GLU A 103 -1.79 -2.28 -3.56
C GLU A 103 -1.25 -1.39 -2.43
N GLN A 104 0.02 -1.55 -2.06
CA GLN A 104 0.70 -0.79 -1.02
C GLN A 104 0.77 0.70 -1.35
N GLU A 105 1.19 1.04 -2.56
CA GLU A 105 1.26 2.42 -3.07
C GLU A 105 -0.11 3.12 -3.05
N ILE A 106 -1.18 2.41 -3.39
CA ILE A 106 -2.54 2.96 -3.33
C ILE A 106 -2.96 3.22 -1.89
N VAL A 107 -2.69 2.30 -0.95
CA VAL A 107 -3.00 2.50 0.47
C VAL A 107 -2.27 3.74 1.00
N GLU A 108 -0.99 3.90 0.67
CA GLU A 108 -0.17 5.06 1.05
C GLU A 108 -0.81 6.36 0.56
N ALA A 109 -1.17 6.44 -0.73
CA ALA A 109 -1.76 7.64 -1.33
C ALA A 109 -3.09 8.01 -0.66
N PHE A 110 -4.01 7.05 -0.47
CA PHE A 110 -5.29 7.31 0.19
C PHE A 110 -5.13 7.65 1.68
N ALA A 111 -4.18 7.01 2.39
CA ALA A 111 -3.91 7.32 3.79
C ALA A 111 -3.37 8.74 3.95
N LEU A 112 -2.41 9.15 3.13
CA LEU A 112 -1.88 10.51 3.15
C LEU A 112 -2.96 11.55 2.85
N LEU A 113 -3.79 11.31 1.82
CA LEU A 113 -4.93 12.17 1.50
C LEU A 113 -5.90 12.30 2.67
N SER A 114 -6.20 11.21 3.37
CA SER A 114 -7.11 11.22 4.51
C SER A 114 -6.61 12.13 5.63
N VAL A 115 -5.32 12.09 5.94
CA VAL A 115 -4.70 12.98 6.94
C VAL A 115 -4.81 14.44 6.50
N LEU A 116 -4.44 14.75 5.27
CA LEU A 116 -4.42 16.13 4.77
C LEU A 116 -5.82 16.73 4.58
N LYS A 117 -6.82 15.90 4.33
CA LYS A 117 -8.25 16.28 4.24
C LYS A 117 -8.96 16.19 5.60
N GLN A 118 -8.29 15.73 6.65
CA GLN A 118 -8.86 15.48 7.98
C GLN A 118 -10.10 14.56 7.91
N THR A 119 -9.99 13.48 7.16
CA THR A 119 -11.02 12.45 7.02
C THR A 119 -10.55 11.14 7.66
N GLU A 120 -11.45 10.17 7.74
CA GLU A 120 -11.11 8.84 8.26
C GLU A 120 -10.05 8.14 7.40
N PHE A 121 -9.14 7.41 8.04
CA PHE A 121 -8.17 6.56 7.35
C PHE A 121 -8.87 5.51 6.48
N PRO A 122 -8.31 5.17 5.32
CA PRO A 122 -8.84 4.09 4.51
C PRO A 122 -8.77 2.78 5.29
N SER A 123 -9.84 2.01 5.25
CA SER A 123 -9.81 0.62 5.69
C SER A 123 -9.15 -0.25 4.61
N ARG A 124 -8.91 -1.53 4.91
CA ARG A 124 -8.48 -2.50 3.89
C ARG A 124 -9.44 -2.65 2.71
N ILE A 125 -10.66 -2.15 2.87
CA ILE A 125 -11.66 -2.03 1.80
C ILE A 125 -11.77 -0.55 1.48
N ILE A 126 -11.08 -0.11 0.43
CA ILE A 126 -11.05 1.28 0.00
C ILE A 126 -12.25 1.53 -0.91
N ASN A 127 -13.09 2.49 -0.52
CA ASN A 127 -14.23 2.93 -1.32
C ASN A 127 -13.91 4.29 -1.94
N PHE A 128 -14.03 4.40 -3.25
CA PHE A 128 -13.84 5.64 -4.00
C PHE A 128 -14.84 5.75 -5.13
N ARG A 129 -14.89 6.90 -5.78
CA ARG A 129 -15.81 7.15 -6.88
C ARG A 129 -15.05 7.18 -8.18
N THR A 130 -15.52 6.41 -9.16
CA THR A 130 -14.98 6.43 -10.52
C THR A 130 -16.01 6.98 -11.48
N GLN A 131 -15.54 7.74 -12.46
CA GLN A 131 -16.34 8.17 -13.59
C GLN A 131 -15.87 7.41 -14.83
N ASP A 132 -16.79 6.70 -15.48
CA ASP A 132 -16.48 6.04 -16.72
C ASP A 132 -16.45 7.05 -17.88
N PRO A 133 -15.56 6.86 -18.88
CA PRO A 133 -15.53 7.71 -20.06
C PRO A 133 -16.93 7.78 -20.71
N GLY A 134 -17.43 8.99 -20.91
CA GLY A 134 -18.76 9.22 -21.50
C GLY A 134 -19.94 9.14 -20.53
N SER A 135 -19.71 8.87 -19.23
CA SER A 135 -20.76 8.92 -18.19
C SER A 135 -20.64 10.20 -17.35
N TYR A 136 -21.77 10.83 -17.07
CA TYR A 136 -21.86 11.92 -16.10
C TYR A 136 -22.02 11.42 -14.66
N LEU A 137 -22.26 10.14 -14.47
CA LEU A 137 -22.49 9.53 -13.16
C LEU A 137 -21.20 8.96 -12.60
N LYS A 138 -20.86 9.37 -11.37
CA LYS A 138 -19.79 8.73 -10.59
C LYS A 138 -20.31 7.44 -9.93
N THR A 139 -19.73 6.32 -10.26
CA THR A 139 -20.05 5.01 -9.64
C THR A 139 -19.16 4.76 -8.44
N LYS A 140 -19.75 4.18 -7.37
CA LYS A 140 -18.99 3.73 -6.21
C LYS A 140 -18.17 2.49 -6.60
N THR A 141 -16.87 2.58 -6.43
CA THR A 141 -15.93 1.49 -6.69
C THR A 141 -15.33 1.01 -5.36
N THR A 142 -15.17 -0.29 -5.21
CA THR A 142 -14.60 -0.92 -4.02
C THR A 142 -13.34 -1.68 -4.40
N LEU A 143 -12.24 -1.35 -3.76
CA LEU A 143 -10.96 -2.04 -3.86
C LEU A 143 -10.67 -2.77 -2.55
N LYS A 144 -10.39 -4.06 -2.63
CA LYS A 144 -9.93 -4.87 -1.50
C LYS A 144 -8.45 -5.16 -1.66
N VAL A 145 -7.65 -4.70 -0.70
CA VAL A 145 -6.20 -4.92 -0.68
C VAL A 145 -5.83 -6.05 0.28
N SER A 146 -4.65 -6.64 0.08
CA SER A 146 -4.10 -7.66 0.96
C SER A 146 -3.70 -7.08 2.33
N ASN A 147 -3.67 -7.94 3.37
CA ASN A 147 -3.27 -7.50 4.71
C ASN A 147 -1.85 -6.92 4.74
N GLY A 148 -0.93 -7.57 4.04
CA GLY A 148 0.46 -7.11 3.96
C GLY A 148 0.59 -5.75 3.29
N ALA A 149 -0.03 -5.58 2.12
CA ALA A 149 -0.03 -4.32 1.39
C ALA A 149 -0.66 -3.18 2.21
N TYR A 150 -1.73 -3.47 2.94
CA TYR A 150 -2.37 -2.49 3.82
C TYR A 150 -1.43 -2.00 4.93
N ILE A 151 -0.78 -2.93 5.66
CA ILE A 151 0.16 -2.59 6.73
C ILE A 151 1.37 -1.83 6.18
N PHE A 152 1.97 -2.31 5.09
CA PHE A 152 3.13 -1.65 4.50
C PHE A 152 2.80 -0.29 3.90
N GLY A 153 1.64 -0.11 3.27
CA GLY A 153 1.20 1.19 2.78
C GLY A 153 0.96 2.22 3.90
N LEU A 154 0.45 1.78 5.06
CA LEU A 154 0.35 2.65 6.23
C LEU A 154 1.72 3.02 6.81
N LEU A 155 2.69 2.09 6.81
CA LEU A 155 4.07 2.39 7.22
C LEU A 155 4.74 3.39 6.28
N ASP A 156 4.53 3.26 4.97
CA ASP A 156 5.07 4.22 3.99
C ASP A 156 4.40 5.60 4.15
N CYS A 157 3.10 5.65 4.46
CA CYS A 157 2.40 6.89 4.81
C CYS A 157 3.05 7.62 6.00
N VAL A 158 3.54 6.90 7.04
CA VAL A 158 4.30 7.51 8.14
C VAL A 158 5.54 8.25 7.60
N GLY A 159 6.22 7.69 6.59
CA GLY A 159 7.34 8.34 5.91
C GLY A 159 6.95 9.62 5.18
N GLU A 160 5.82 9.62 4.49
CA GLU A 160 5.33 10.81 3.79
C GLU A 160 4.82 11.89 4.76
N LEU A 161 4.20 11.50 5.88
CA LEU A 161 3.82 12.44 6.93
C LEU A 161 5.05 13.15 7.54
N SER A 162 6.19 12.45 7.67
CA SER A 162 7.46 13.10 8.05
C SER A 162 7.85 14.20 7.07
N ARG A 163 7.73 13.95 5.77
CA ARG A 163 8.01 14.95 4.72
C ARG A 163 7.05 16.13 4.76
N VAL A 164 5.76 15.88 5.01
CA VAL A 164 4.75 16.93 5.19
C VAL A 164 5.11 17.82 6.37
N ILE A 165 5.45 17.25 7.52
CA ILE A 165 5.86 18.00 8.73
C ILE A 165 7.10 18.84 8.45
N GLU A 166 8.13 18.26 7.83
CA GLU A 166 9.37 18.96 7.50
C GLU A 166 9.14 20.18 6.58
N LYS A 167 8.18 20.09 5.66
CA LYS A 167 7.86 21.18 4.74
C LYS A 167 6.94 22.24 5.35
N SER A 168 6.18 21.89 6.36
CA SER A 168 5.16 22.78 6.97
C SER A 168 5.59 23.36 8.32
N LEU A 169 6.88 23.43 8.61
CA LEU A 169 7.40 23.98 9.88
C LEU A 169 7.08 25.47 10.07
N ASP A 170 6.83 26.19 8.99
CA ASP A 170 6.33 27.57 8.97
C ASP A 170 4.83 27.68 9.32
N GLN A 171 4.12 26.56 9.38
CA GLN A 171 2.72 26.41 9.79
C GLN A 171 2.61 25.52 11.04
N PRO A 172 3.01 26.02 12.23
CA PRO A 172 3.25 25.17 13.41
C PRO A 172 2.03 24.40 13.87
N GLU A 173 0.85 24.98 13.81
CA GLU A 173 -0.41 24.30 14.19
C GLU A 173 -0.69 23.09 13.30
N PHE A 174 -0.55 23.27 11.99
CA PHE A 174 -0.73 22.20 11.02
C PHE A 174 0.34 21.11 11.17
N ALA A 175 1.60 21.49 11.36
CA ALA A 175 2.70 20.56 11.57
C ALA A 175 2.50 19.71 12.85
N VAL A 176 2.07 20.35 13.95
CA VAL A 176 1.77 19.66 15.22
C VAL A 176 0.57 18.71 15.07
N GLN A 177 -0.51 19.14 14.41
CA GLN A 177 -1.68 18.28 14.14
C GLN A 177 -1.29 17.07 13.30
N THR A 178 -0.53 17.27 12.23
CA THR A 178 -0.02 16.19 11.37
C THR A 178 0.86 15.23 12.16
N PHE A 179 1.71 15.75 13.05
CA PHE A 179 2.57 14.95 13.92
C PHE A 179 1.76 14.11 14.91
N THR A 180 0.70 14.67 15.50
CA THR A 180 -0.20 13.90 16.38
C THR A 180 -0.80 12.71 15.66
N THR A 181 -1.33 12.91 14.45
CA THR A 181 -1.86 11.84 13.62
C THR A 181 -0.79 10.81 13.25
N MET A 182 0.43 11.26 12.91
CA MET A 182 1.58 10.38 12.65
C MET A 182 1.92 9.50 13.86
N GLN A 183 1.90 10.07 15.07
CA GLN A 183 2.18 9.32 16.31
C GLN A 183 1.09 8.29 16.60
N GLU A 184 -0.17 8.65 16.46
CA GLU A 184 -1.29 7.74 16.66
C GLU A 184 -1.23 6.56 15.67
N LEU A 185 -1.05 6.84 14.38
CA LEU A 185 -0.90 5.81 13.35
C LEU A 185 0.28 4.89 13.65
N PHE A 186 1.45 5.46 13.95
CA PHE A 186 2.64 4.69 14.26
C PHE A 186 2.45 3.85 15.53
N GLY A 187 1.82 4.38 16.58
CA GLY A 187 1.55 3.65 17.83
C GLY A 187 0.69 2.41 17.59
N GLU A 188 -0.32 2.49 16.71
CA GLU A 188 -1.11 1.31 16.34
C GLU A 188 -0.29 0.28 15.54
N LEU A 189 0.56 0.75 14.61
CA LEU A 189 1.41 -0.14 13.80
C LEU A 189 2.52 -0.80 14.64
N GLU A 190 3.08 -0.11 15.63
CA GLU A 190 4.14 -0.61 16.50
C GLU A 190 3.68 -1.82 17.33
N ARG A 191 2.40 -1.88 17.71
CA ARG A 191 1.82 -3.03 18.43
C ARG A 191 1.99 -4.35 17.68
N PHE A 192 2.05 -4.34 16.36
CA PHE A 192 2.28 -5.55 15.56
C PHE A 192 3.69 -6.14 15.73
N THR A 193 4.67 -5.39 16.27
CA THR A 193 6.00 -5.93 16.57
C THR A 193 6.01 -6.83 17.78
N GLU A 194 5.05 -6.69 18.68
CA GLU A 194 4.97 -7.47 19.91
C GLU A 194 4.42 -8.90 19.67
N PHE A 195 3.75 -9.14 18.54
CA PHE A 195 3.14 -10.42 18.20
C PHE A 195 4.11 -11.59 17.93
N PRO A 196 5.31 -11.41 17.32
CA PRO A 196 6.19 -12.52 16.97
C PRO A 196 6.84 -13.23 18.17
N ASN A 197 6.88 -12.60 19.34
CA ASN A 197 7.54 -13.17 20.53
C ASN A 197 6.67 -14.12 21.34
N ARG A 198 5.39 -14.27 21.04
CA ARG A 198 4.59 -15.36 21.58
C ARG A 198 4.92 -16.65 20.82
N LYS A 199 5.99 -17.33 21.26
CA LYS A 199 6.21 -18.75 20.97
C LYS A 199 5.06 -19.50 21.67
N ASP A 200 3.92 -19.61 21.00
CA ASP A 200 2.89 -20.56 21.40
C ASP A 200 3.35 -21.93 20.90
N PRO A 201 3.77 -22.85 21.82
CA PRO A 201 4.27 -24.17 21.42
C PRO A 201 3.21 -25.00 20.67
N LYS A 202 1.92 -24.68 20.82
CA LYS A 202 0.82 -25.33 20.10
C LYS A 202 0.79 -24.91 18.63
N MET A 203 0.99 -23.61 18.32
CA MET A 203 1.04 -23.12 16.94
C MET A 203 2.23 -23.66 16.15
N GLU A 204 3.36 -23.94 16.81
CA GLU A 204 4.54 -24.51 16.14
C GLU A 204 4.33 -25.99 15.74
N LYS A 205 3.54 -26.73 16.51
CA LYS A 205 3.16 -28.12 16.18
C LYS A 205 2.19 -28.18 15.01
N ASP A 206 1.20 -27.29 14.96
CA ASP A 206 0.19 -27.24 13.90
C ASP A 206 0.78 -26.77 12.57
N ARG A 207 1.78 -25.88 12.60
CA ARG A 207 2.56 -25.45 11.42
C ARG A 207 3.36 -26.59 10.77
N LYS A 208 4.02 -27.42 11.57
CA LYS A 208 4.78 -28.59 11.08
C LYS A 208 3.88 -29.66 10.48
N SER A 209 2.63 -29.78 10.95
CA SER A 209 1.66 -30.74 10.42
C SER A 209 0.96 -30.26 9.15
N ALA A 210 0.91 -28.94 8.88
CA ALA A 210 0.24 -28.36 7.73
C ALA A 210 1.13 -28.20 6.47
N GLY A 211 2.41 -28.59 6.53
CA GLY A 211 3.31 -28.51 5.38
C GLY A 211 3.60 -27.09 4.88
N GLU A 212 3.35 -26.06 5.72
CA GLU A 212 3.59 -24.66 5.35
C GLU A 212 5.09 -24.38 5.27
N THR A 213 5.55 -24.20 4.04
CA THR A 213 6.94 -23.84 3.72
C THR A 213 7.29 -22.43 4.24
N GLU A 214 8.51 -22.29 4.72
CA GLU A 214 9.21 -21.19 5.41
C GLU A 214 9.16 -19.78 4.76
N SER A 215 8.08 -19.33 4.15
CA SER A 215 8.00 -17.99 3.52
C SER A 215 7.83 -16.83 4.52
N HIS A 216 7.52 -17.10 5.79
CA HIS A 216 7.21 -16.09 6.80
C HIS A 216 8.40 -15.34 7.45
N PRO A 217 9.60 -15.92 7.65
CA PRO A 217 10.68 -15.21 8.36
C PRO A 217 11.16 -13.93 7.67
N LYS A 218 11.20 -13.91 6.33
CA LYS A 218 11.65 -12.72 5.55
C LYS A 218 10.63 -11.57 5.60
N ALA A 219 9.33 -11.86 5.55
CA ALA A 219 8.29 -10.86 5.62
C ALA A 219 8.28 -10.15 7.00
N PHE A 220 8.47 -10.92 8.09
CA PHE A 220 8.56 -10.35 9.45
C PHE A 220 9.85 -9.55 9.69
N SER A 221 10.99 -9.98 9.15
CA SER A 221 12.23 -9.20 9.27
C SER A 221 12.11 -7.86 8.54
N ASN A 222 11.48 -7.83 7.38
CA ASN A 222 11.20 -6.61 6.64
C ASN A 222 10.22 -5.69 7.39
N LEU A 223 9.19 -6.24 8.03
CA LEU A 223 8.24 -5.48 8.83
C LEU A 223 8.94 -4.81 10.03
N LYS A 224 9.74 -5.56 10.79
CA LYS A 224 10.51 -5.01 11.91
C LYS A 224 11.43 -3.88 11.46
N HIS A 225 12.18 -4.08 10.40
CA HIS A 225 13.06 -3.05 9.85
C HIS A 225 12.28 -1.78 9.45
N ARG A 226 11.15 -1.91 8.77
CA ARG A 226 10.32 -0.75 8.38
C ARG A 226 9.75 -0.02 9.60
N ILE A 227 9.31 -0.74 10.63
CA ILE A 227 8.86 -0.13 11.88
C ILE A 227 9.99 0.63 12.56
N ASP A 228 11.22 0.09 12.58
CA ASP A 228 12.39 0.79 13.14
C ASP A 228 12.70 2.08 12.33
N VAL A 229 12.57 2.05 11.01
CA VAL A 229 12.69 3.25 10.16
C VAL A 229 11.62 4.28 10.51
N CYS A 230 10.34 3.88 10.62
CA CYS A 230 9.25 4.78 11.00
C CYS A 230 9.45 5.37 12.41
N ARG A 231 9.93 4.57 13.36
CA ARG A 231 10.27 5.04 14.73
C ARG A 231 11.30 6.18 14.68
N ASN A 232 12.33 6.03 13.85
CA ASN A 232 13.35 7.07 13.68
C ASN A 232 12.77 8.34 13.05
N GLN A 233 11.83 8.22 12.11
CA GLN A 233 11.14 9.36 11.51
C GLN A 233 10.26 10.10 12.53
N VAL A 234 9.50 9.37 13.36
CA VAL A 234 8.70 9.97 14.46
C VAL A 234 9.61 10.72 15.44
N LEU A 235 10.74 10.13 15.84
CA LEU A 235 11.71 10.78 16.73
C LEU A 235 12.34 12.03 16.11
N LYS A 236 12.63 11.99 14.80
CA LYS A 236 13.14 13.14 14.03
C LYS A 236 12.13 14.29 14.05
N CYS A 237 10.87 14.02 13.70
CA CYS A 237 9.81 15.03 13.69
C CYS A 237 9.58 15.63 15.07
N ARG A 238 9.59 14.82 16.14
CA ARG A 238 9.50 15.31 17.53
C ARG A 238 10.61 16.31 17.86
N LYS A 239 11.85 16.03 17.47
CA LYS A 239 12.98 16.93 17.68
C LYS A 239 12.82 18.23 16.89
N LEU A 240 12.38 18.15 15.63
CA LEU A 240 12.17 19.34 14.78
C LEU A 240 11.12 20.27 15.40
N LEU A 241 9.96 19.75 15.78
CA LEU A 241 8.89 20.53 16.39
C LEU A 241 9.30 21.10 17.77
N GLY A 242 10.00 20.33 18.61
CA GLY A 242 10.48 20.80 19.90
C GLY A 242 11.54 21.93 19.81
N ASN A 243 12.28 22.00 18.71
CA ASN A 243 13.21 23.09 18.46
C ASN A 243 12.48 24.35 17.95
N HIS A 244 11.44 24.19 17.13
CA HIS A 244 10.64 25.33 16.62
C HIS A 244 9.79 25.98 17.70
N THR A 245 9.20 25.21 18.62
CA THR A 245 8.40 25.77 19.73
C THR A 245 9.22 26.48 20.80
N LYS A 246 10.55 26.34 20.82
CA LYS A 246 11.47 27.09 21.73
C LYS A 246 11.95 28.39 21.13
N LEU A 247 11.75 28.64 19.86
CA LEU A 247 12.20 29.83 19.12
C LEU A 247 11.06 30.80 18.83
N SER A 248 9.82 30.45 19.12
CA SER A 248 8.62 31.27 19.06
C SER A 248 8.15 31.69 20.45
#